data_7ab885a9cc1d692f494ba4b2373d0af7
#
_entry.id   7ab885a9cc1d692f494ba4b2373d0af7
#
_cell.length_a   1.000
_cell.length_b   1.000
_cell.length_c   1.000
_cell.angle_alpha   90.00
_cell.angle_beta   90.00
_cell.angle_gamma   90.00
#
_symmetry.space_group_name_H-M   'P 1'
#
loop_
_entity.id
_entity.type
_entity.pdbx_description
1 polymer ?
#
loop_
_entity_poly.entity_id
_entity_poly.type
_entity_poly.pdbx_seq_one_letter_code
_entity_poly.pdbx_strand_id
1 'polypeptide(L)' 'NKQMERRKIIFEDQVRDALLDGVLDSDEEASLDALRKKFGMSKSQADALIEHVKKLRDERK' A
#
# COMPACT_ATOMS: atom_id res chain seq x y z
N ASN A 1 15.39 1.22 10.39
CA ASN A 1 16.18 1.77 9.29
C ASN A 1 15.38 2.82 8.55
N LYS A 2 15.96 4.02 8.41
CA LYS A 2 15.26 5.16 7.80
C LYS A 2 14.84 4.91 6.35
N GLN A 3 15.65 4.17 5.59
CA GLN A 3 15.30 3.86 4.20
C GLN A 3 14.07 2.97 4.11
N MET A 4 13.96 2.02 5.00
CA MET A 4 12.79 1.14 5.01
C MET A 4 11.54 1.89 5.41
N GLU A 5 11.63 2.82 6.34
CA GLU A 5 10.50 3.65 6.74
C GLU A 5 10.00 4.51 5.59
N ARG A 6 10.93 5.10 4.82
CA ARG A 6 10.56 5.89 3.64
C ARG A 6 9.84 5.04 2.59
N ARG A 7 10.36 3.83 2.37
CA ARG A 7 9.74 2.91 1.42
C ARG A 7 8.32 2.54 1.83
N LYS A 8 8.12 2.31 3.11
CA LYS A 8 6.79 2.02 3.64
C LYS A 8 5.84 3.19 3.42
N ILE A 9 6.30 4.41 3.68
CA ILE A 9 5.49 5.61 3.51
C ILE A 9 5.10 5.78 2.04
N ILE A 10 6.05 5.61 1.13
CA ILE A 10 5.78 5.71 -0.31
C ILE A 10 4.77 4.65 -0.73
N PHE A 11 4.93 3.43 -0.23
CA PHE A 11 3.99 2.35 -0.53
C PHE A 11 2.59 2.67 -0.02
N GLU A 12 2.48 3.16 1.21
CA GLU A 12 1.21 3.56 1.79
C GLU A 12 0.53 4.66 0.97
N ASP A 13 1.30 5.64 0.51
CA ASP A 13 0.77 6.71 -0.33
C ASP A 13 0.16 6.16 -1.61
N GLN A 14 0.84 5.20 -2.24
CA GLN A 14 0.32 4.56 -3.45
C GLN A 14 -0.96 3.78 -3.16
N VAL A 15 -1.01 3.10 -2.03
CA VAL A 15 -2.22 2.39 -1.62
C VAL A 15 -3.38 3.36 -1.42
N ARG A 16 -3.12 4.49 -0.77
CA ARG A 16 -4.15 5.51 -0.57
C ARG A 16 -4.69 6.03 -1.89
N ASP A 17 -3.78 6.32 -2.84
CA ASP A 17 -4.19 6.79 -4.16
C ASP A 17 -5.07 5.77 -4.86
N ALA A 18 -4.67 4.51 -4.80
CA ALA A 18 -5.43 3.42 -5.41
C ALA A 18 -6.81 3.28 -4.78
N LEU A 19 -6.90 3.48 -3.46
CA LEU A 19 -8.16 3.35 -2.74
C LEU A 19 -9.06 4.56 -2.85
N LEU A 20 -8.59 5.67 -3.41
CA LEU A 20 -9.43 6.85 -3.61
C LEU A 20 -10.66 6.54 -4.46
N ASP A 21 -10.53 5.63 -5.40
CA ASP A 21 -11.64 5.18 -6.25
C ASP A 21 -12.57 4.20 -5.55
N GLY A 22 -12.21 3.77 -4.35
CA GLY A 22 -13.04 2.89 -3.54
C GLY A 22 -12.68 1.43 -3.58
N VAL A 23 -12.07 0.96 -4.66
CA VAL A 23 -11.71 -0.45 -4.85
C VAL A 23 -10.37 -0.56 -5.54
N LEU A 24 -9.61 -1.58 -5.19
CA LEU A 24 -8.38 -1.92 -5.90
C LEU A 24 -8.75 -2.83 -7.08
N ASP A 25 -8.52 -2.36 -8.30
CA ASP A 25 -8.71 -3.22 -9.47
C ASP A 25 -7.43 -4.01 -9.78
N SER A 26 -7.47 -4.85 -10.81
CA SER A 26 -6.36 -5.72 -11.16
C SER A 26 -5.10 -4.94 -11.51
N ASP A 27 -5.25 -3.84 -12.24
CA ASP A 27 -4.11 -3.02 -12.66
C ASP A 27 -3.45 -2.35 -11.45
N GLU A 28 -4.26 -1.86 -10.52
CA GLU A 28 -3.75 -1.24 -9.31
C GLU A 28 -3.05 -2.25 -8.41
N GLU A 29 -3.62 -3.44 -8.28
CA GLU A 29 -2.98 -4.50 -7.52
C GLU A 29 -1.64 -4.92 -8.13
N ALA A 30 -1.59 -5.02 -9.45
CA ALA A 30 -0.34 -5.35 -10.15
C ALA A 30 0.72 -4.27 -9.92
N SER A 31 0.31 -3.01 -9.97
CA SER A 31 1.22 -1.88 -9.72
C SER A 31 1.77 -1.92 -8.30
N LEU A 32 0.91 -2.19 -7.32
CA LEU A 32 1.32 -2.28 -5.92
C LEU A 32 2.26 -3.46 -5.69
N ASP A 33 1.99 -4.59 -6.35
CA ASP A 33 2.85 -5.76 -6.25
C ASP A 33 4.23 -5.48 -6.82
N ALA A 34 4.31 -4.80 -7.95
CA ALA A 34 5.58 -4.42 -8.56
C ALA A 34 6.35 -3.47 -7.64
N LEU A 35 5.65 -2.52 -7.02
CA LEU A 35 6.26 -1.58 -6.10
C LEU A 35 6.79 -2.29 -4.85
N ARG A 36 6.01 -3.24 -4.34
CA ARG A 36 6.42 -4.06 -3.21
C ARG A 36 7.74 -4.78 -3.49
N LYS A 37 7.83 -5.40 -4.66
CA LYS A 37 9.03 -6.11 -5.07
C LYS A 37 10.22 -5.17 -5.22
N LYS A 38 9.97 -4.00 -5.78
CA LYS A 38 11.00 -2.97 -5.94
C LYS A 38 11.59 -2.56 -4.60
N PHE A 39 10.76 -2.45 -3.58
CA PHE A 39 11.19 -2.05 -2.25
C PHE A 39 11.67 -3.22 -1.38
N GLY A 40 11.61 -4.44 -1.89
CA GLY A 40 12.05 -5.61 -1.14
C GLY A 40 11.15 -5.98 0.02
N MET A 41 9.87 -5.61 -0.05
CA MET A 41 8.92 -5.97 0.99
C MET A 41 8.32 -7.35 0.73
N SER A 42 8.05 -8.09 1.80
CA SER A 42 7.35 -9.36 1.69
C SER A 42 5.88 -9.12 1.39
N LYS A 43 5.21 -10.12 0.87
CA LYS A 43 3.78 -10.03 0.62
C LYS A 43 3.01 -9.75 1.91
N SER A 44 3.43 -10.39 3.00
CA SER A 44 2.81 -10.19 4.31
C SER A 44 2.91 -8.73 4.76
N GLN A 45 4.08 -8.12 4.59
CA GLN A 45 4.26 -6.72 4.94
C GLN A 45 3.37 -5.81 4.10
N ALA A 46 3.32 -6.06 2.79
CA ALA A 46 2.50 -5.27 1.89
C ALA A 46 1.02 -5.40 2.23
N ASP A 47 0.56 -6.63 2.47
CA ASP A 47 -0.83 -6.87 2.84
C ASP A 47 -1.20 -6.15 4.14
N ALA A 48 -0.29 -6.18 5.11
CA ALA A 48 -0.52 -5.50 6.39
C ALA A 48 -0.66 -3.98 6.19
N LEU A 49 0.17 -3.40 5.32
CA LEU A 49 0.09 -1.98 5.03
C LEU A 49 -1.21 -1.62 4.31
N ILE A 50 -1.63 -2.46 3.37
CA ILE A 50 -2.89 -2.25 2.65
C ILE A 50 -4.06 -2.28 3.62
N GLU A 51 -4.10 -3.27 4.50
CA GLU A 51 -5.15 -3.38 5.50
C GLU A 51 -5.15 -2.17 6.45
N HIS A 52 -3.97 -1.71 6.83
CA HIS A 52 -3.84 -0.55 7.69
C HIS A 52 -4.45 0.69 7.04
N VAL A 53 -4.15 0.92 5.76
CA VAL A 53 -4.69 2.07 5.03
C VAL A 53 -6.20 1.97 4.89
N LYS A 54 -6.71 0.77 4.59
CA LYS A 54 -8.16 0.55 4.51
C LYS A 54 -8.85 0.88 5.82
N LYS A 55 -8.25 0.47 6.92
CA LYS A 55 -8.80 0.69 8.24
C LYS A 55 -8.84 2.18 8.59
N LEU A 56 -7.76 2.89 8.30
CA LEU A 56 -7.71 4.32 8.52
C LEU A 56 -8.79 5.06 7.72
N ARG A 57 -9.00 4.61 6.50
CA ARG A 57 -10.02 5.19 5.64
C ARG A 57 -11.42 5.00 6.20
N ASP A 58 -11.70 3.80 6.70
CA ASP A 58 -13.00 3.49 7.29
C ASP A 58 -13.28 4.35 8.54
N GLU A 59 -12.25 4.59 9.33
CA GLU A 59 -12.37 5.39 10.54
C GLU A 59 -12.64 6.87 10.25
N ARG A 60 -12.38 7.31 9.04
CA ARG A 60 -12.53 8.72 8.66
C ARG A 60 -13.92 9.10 8.16
N LYS A 61 -14.82 8.20 8.13
CA LYS A 61 -16.18 8.50 7.69
C LYS A 61 -16.89 9.47 8.62
#